data_7632c7eda6ff69abb3c7383d2549405c
#
_entry.id   7632c7eda6ff69abb3c7383d2549405c
#
_cell.length_a   1.000
_cell.length_b   1.000
_cell.length_c   1.000
_cell.angle_alpha   90.00
_cell.angle_beta   90.00
_cell.angle_gamma   90.00
#
_symmetry.space_group_name_H-M   'P 1'
#
loop_
_entity.id
_entity.type
_entity.pdbx_description
1 polymer ?
#
loop_
_entity_poly.entity_id
_entity_poly.type
_entity_poly.pdbx_seq_one_letter_code
_entity_poly.pdbx_strand_id
1 'polypeptide(L)'
;MEKISLFARHSFNECICEGYAFLAKQLMLVVRVLMPYFTIMSLFAVVSAAYNIKLNVAVMAHEIVSLEEILLAMLLYTVSWLLGVIAVARMFLLFRRLTAVELPAPEDVSVTKTTMWKRSLGRTMHLAWRTLPYSVWVLILNMPGFPIVEPFLNFVSGLSMEYKVLVCCGVVLLGFVAAVFLTPFIYTFYCRMMKPTVSPNDIEKMRTFGFKEAYKKGFRHKGKILSLTVWNAFLYMIACAVILLPAIIATVAYLSSVESRVNFGDTALIPTAGYALMFVAGGIAVTFCALLQVAFSASLMYLFGDIYSKEK
;
A
#
# COMPACT_ATOMS: atom_id res chain seq x y z
N MET A 1 22.95 8.12 14.38
CA MET A 1 21.54 7.73 14.17
C MET A 1 20.86 7.71 15.54
N GLU A 2 19.86 8.54 15.72
CA GLU A 2 19.09 8.57 16.96
C GLU A 2 18.22 7.31 17.04
N LYS A 3 18.37 6.54 18.12
CA LYS A 3 17.57 5.33 18.33
C LYS A 3 16.15 5.71 18.70
N ILE A 4 15.18 5.18 17.98
CA ILE A 4 13.78 5.46 18.20
C ILE A 4 13.26 4.55 19.31
N SER A 5 12.69 5.13 20.37
CA SER A 5 12.03 4.37 21.44
C SER A 5 10.64 3.94 21.01
N LEU A 6 10.55 2.79 20.34
CA LEU A 6 9.28 2.23 19.88
C LEU A 6 8.33 1.86 21.03
N PHE A 7 8.87 1.43 22.16
CA PHE A 7 8.12 0.89 23.30
C PHE A 7 7.83 1.92 24.40
N ALA A 8 7.72 3.19 24.03
CA ALA A 8 7.22 4.24 24.90
C ALA A 8 5.68 4.27 24.89
N ARG A 9 5.08 4.82 25.96
CA ARG A 9 3.63 5.08 25.98
C ARG A 9 3.36 6.31 25.11
N HIS A 10 2.54 6.12 24.08
CA HIS A 10 2.11 7.19 23.18
C HIS A 10 0.61 7.40 23.28
N SER A 11 0.19 8.66 23.29
CA SER A 11 -1.20 9.03 23.07
C SER A 11 -1.58 8.85 21.60
N PHE A 12 -2.86 8.90 21.29
CA PHE A 12 -3.35 8.78 19.92
C PHE A 12 -2.72 9.82 18.97
N ASN A 13 -2.72 11.10 19.38
CA ASN A 13 -2.16 12.18 18.58
C ASN A 13 -0.63 12.07 18.43
N GLU A 14 0.05 11.63 19.48
CA GLU A 14 1.50 11.38 19.44
C GLU A 14 1.86 10.30 18.43
N CYS A 15 1.07 9.22 18.32
CA CYS A 15 1.32 8.19 17.31
C CYS A 15 1.31 8.76 15.89
N ILE A 16 0.36 9.68 15.59
CA ILE A 16 0.28 10.34 14.29
C ILE A 16 1.47 11.29 14.11
N CYS A 17 1.66 12.20 15.06
CA CYS A 17 2.74 13.20 14.98
C CYS A 17 4.13 12.55 14.86
N GLU A 18 4.42 11.52 15.65
CA GLU A 18 5.68 10.81 15.59
C GLU A 18 5.85 10.03 14.27
N GLY A 19 4.77 9.49 13.69
CA GLY A 19 4.84 8.86 12.38
C GLY A 19 5.24 9.82 11.27
N TYR A 20 4.67 11.03 11.24
CA TYR A 20 5.05 12.06 10.27
C TYR A 20 6.41 12.70 10.61
N ALA A 21 6.69 12.94 11.89
CA ALA A 21 8.01 13.40 12.34
C ALA A 21 9.12 12.39 12.01
N PHE A 22 8.84 11.10 12.08
CA PHE A 22 9.74 10.04 11.63
C PHE A 22 10.15 10.23 10.17
N LEU A 23 9.16 10.40 9.28
CA LEU A 23 9.45 10.62 7.86
C LEU A 23 10.31 11.89 7.68
N ALA A 24 9.95 13.00 8.34
CA ALA A 24 10.69 14.26 8.23
C ALA A 24 12.14 14.13 8.75
N LYS A 25 12.33 13.55 9.94
CA LYS A 25 13.67 13.38 10.57
C LYS A 25 14.55 12.40 9.81
N GLN A 26 13.96 11.35 9.22
CA GLN A 26 14.71 10.26 8.56
C GLN A 26 14.58 10.30 7.02
N LEU A 27 14.11 11.42 6.45
CA LEU A 27 13.79 11.54 5.02
C LEU A 27 14.94 11.09 4.12
N MET A 28 16.16 11.58 4.38
CA MET A 28 17.34 11.22 3.56
C MET A 28 17.66 9.72 3.59
N LEU A 29 17.47 9.07 4.75
CA LEU A 29 17.68 7.64 4.88
C LEU A 29 16.56 6.86 4.19
N VAL A 30 15.32 7.27 4.38
CA VAL A 30 14.14 6.70 3.71
C VAL A 30 14.28 6.78 2.20
N VAL A 31 14.63 7.95 1.67
CA VAL A 31 14.86 8.16 0.24
C VAL A 31 15.99 7.25 -0.26
N ARG A 32 17.16 7.25 0.41
CA ARG A 32 18.30 6.42 -0.02
C ARG A 32 17.99 4.92 -0.06
N VAL A 33 17.18 4.42 0.91
CA VAL A 33 16.92 2.98 1.06
C VAL A 33 15.69 2.52 0.29
N LEU A 34 14.63 3.33 0.23
CA LEU A 34 13.34 2.92 -0.33
C LEU A 34 13.07 3.47 -1.73
N MET A 35 13.65 4.62 -2.09
CA MET A 35 13.40 5.27 -3.38
C MET A 35 13.62 4.33 -4.58
N PRO A 36 14.68 3.53 -4.67
CA PRO A 36 14.84 2.61 -5.81
C PRO A 36 13.68 1.63 -5.96
N TYR A 37 13.17 1.12 -4.85
CA TYR A 37 12.04 0.18 -4.86
C TYR A 37 10.72 0.89 -5.23
N PHE A 38 10.48 2.08 -4.68
CA PHE A 38 9.28 2.86 -4.98
C PHE A 38 9.27 3.34 -6.43
N THR A 39 10.41 3.77 -6.98
CA THR A 39 10.49 4.21 -8.38
C THR A 39 10.22 3.05 -9.34
N ILE A 40 10.80 1.87 -9.10
CA ILE A 40 10.54 0.70 -9.94
C ILE A 40 9.07 0.28 -9.82
N MET A 41 8.53 0.21 -8.60
CA MET A 41 7.12 -0.09 -8.36
C MET A 41 6.20 0.91 -9.06
N SER A 42 6.46 2.22 -8.94
CA SER A 42 5.64 3.26 -9.55
C SER A 42 5.68 3.22 -11.08
N LEU A 43 6.83 2.92 -11.66
CA LEU A 43 6.96 2.74 -13.11
C LEU A 43 6.02 1.62 -13.60
N PHE A 44 6.07 0.44 -12.98
CA PHE A 44 5.18 -0.66 -13.34
C PHE A 44 3.71 -0.35 -13.05
N ALA A 45 3.41 0.35 -11.95
CA ALA A 45 2.05 0.77 -11.62
C ALA A 45 1.46 1.71 -12.68
N VAL A 46 2.24 2.69 -13.15
CA VAL A 46 1.81 3.64 -14.18
C VAL A 46 1.67 2.95 -15.53
N VAL A 47 2.60 2.06 -15.91
CA VAL A 47 2.48 1.26 -17.13
C VAL A 47 1.23 0.38 -17.08
N SER A 48 0.96 -0.28 -15.95
CA SER A 48 -0.25 -1.09 -15.74
C SER A 48 -1.51 -0.24 -15.85
N ALA A 49 -1.54 0.94 -15.20
CA ALA A 49 -2.67 1.85 -15.27
C ALA A 49 -2.94 2.36 -16.70
N ALA A 50 -1.90 2.76 -17.42
CA ALA A 50 -2.03 3.21 -18.80
C ALA A 50 -2.54 2.10 -19.73
N TYR A 51 -2.09 0.87 -19.50
CA TYR A 51 -2.56 -0.27 -20.27
C TYR A 51 -4.03 -0.59 -19.98
N ASN A 52 -4.45 -0.50 -18.71
CA ASN A 52 -5.86 -0.62 -18.34
C ASN A 52 -6.73 0.49 -18.95
N ILE A 53 -6.24 1.72 -19.00
CA ILE A 53 -6.94 2.82 -19.69
C ILE A 53 -7.10 2.51 -21.17
N LYS A 54 -6.05 2.00 -21.85
CA LYS A 54 -6.13 1.56 -23.25
C LYS A 54 -7.22 0.50 -23.45
N LEU A 55 -7.27 -0.53 -22.58
CA LEU A 55 -8.29 -1.57 -22.67
C LEU A 55 -9.70 -1.02 -22.48
N ASN A 56 -9.91 -0.13 -21.50
CA ASN A 56 -11.22 0.49 -21.28
C ASN A 56 -11.64 1.35 -22.48
N VAL A 57 -10.72 2.05 -23.11
CA VAL A 57 -10.98 2.82 -24.34
C VAL A 57 -11.38 1.90 -25.49
N ALA A 58 -10.71 0.77 -25.68
CA ALA A 58 -11.07 -0.21 -26.71
C ALA A 58 -12.50 -0.77 -26.48
N VAL A 59 -12.85 -1.08 -25.22
CA VAL A 59 -14.20 -1.52 -24.85
C VAL A 59 -15.25 -0.41 -25.15
N MET A 60 -14.97 0.85 -24.81
CA MET A 60 -15.85 1.99 -25.12
C MET A 60 -16.03 2.19 -26.62
N ALA A 61 -15.00 1.93 -27.42
CA ALA A 61 -15.03 2.00 -28.87
C ALA A 61 -15.67 0.76 -29.54
N HIS A 62 -16.23 -0.18 -28.74
CA HIS A 62 -16.74 -1.46 -29.21
C HIS A 62 -15.72 -2.30 -29.98
N GLU A 63 -14.43 -2.12 -29.74
CA GLU A 63 -13.38 -2.91 -30.31
C GLU A 63 -13.27 -4.27 -29.57
N ILE A 64 -12.93 -5.32 -30.30
CA ILE A 64 -12.74 -6.66 -29.72
C ILE A 64 -11.36 -6.66 -29.03
N VAL A 65 -11.37 -6.73 -27.70
CA VAL A 65 -10.14 -6.88 -26.91
C VAL A 65 -9.66 -8.33 -27.00
N SER A 66 -8.42 -8.54 -27.41
CA SER A 66 -7.83 -9.87 -27.49
C SER A 66 -7.53 -10.46 -26.11
N LEU A 67 -7.55 -11.81 -26.02
CA LEU A 67 -7.18 -12.51 -24.79
C LEU A 67 -5.72 -12.17 -24.36
N GLU A 68 -4.84 -12.00 -25.32
CA GLU A 68 -3.42 -11.63 -25.09
C GLU A 68 -3.29 -10.28 -24.40
N GLU A 69 -4.11 -9.29 -24.79
CA GLU A 69 -4.11 -7.97 -24.17
C GLU A 69 -4.60 -8.03 -22.71
N ILE A 70 -5.64 -8.84 -22.43
CA ILE A 70 -6.12 -9.04 -21.06
C ILE A 70 -5.04 -9.73 -20.20
N LEU A 71 -4.42 -10.77 -20.73
CA LEU A 71 -3.35 -11.48 -20.02
C LEU A 71 -2.14 -10.57 -19.74
N LEU A 72 -1.79 -9.71 -20.68
CA LEU A 72 -0.70 -8.74 -20.48
C LEU A 72 -1.06 -7.71 -19.39
N ALA A 73 -2.30 -7.21 -19.37
CA ALA A 73 -2.78 -6.32 -18.30
C ALA A 73 -2.68 -6.99 -16.92
N MET A 74 -3.14 -8.24 -16.82
CA MET A 74 -3.06 -9.02 -15.59
C MET A 74 -1.60 -9.26 -15.15
N LEU A 75 -0.71 -9.56 -16.10
CA LEU A 75 0.72 -9.73 -15.83
C LEU A 75 1.34 -8.45 -15.28
N LEU A 76 1.14 -7.32 -15.94
CA LEU A 76 1.67 -6.01 -15.53
C LEU A 76 1.16 -5.64 -14.12
N TYR A 77 -0.11 -5.87 -13.87
CA TYR A 77 -0.71 -5.64 -12.56
C TYR A 77 -0.09 -6.53 -11.46
N THR A 78 0.05 -7.82 -11.76
CA THR A 78 0.66 -8.79 -10.82
C THR A 78 2.12 -8.44 -10.51
N VAL A 79 2.90 -8.05 -11.52
CA VAL A 79 4.29 -7.60 -11.33
C VAL A 79 4.35 -6.33 -10.47
N SER A 80 3.50 -5.35 -10.75
CA SER A 80 3.42 -4.13 -9.93
C SER A 80 3.09 -4.44 -8.47
N TRP A 81 2.12 -5.33 -8.23
CA TRP A 81 1.75 -5.77 -6.89
C TRP A 81 2.91 -6.49 -6.17
N LEU A 82 3.63 -7.41 -6.84
CA LEU A 82 4.80 -8.09 -6.25
C LEU A 82 5.90 -7.10 -5.87
N LEU A 83 6.16 -6.10 -6.72
CA LEU A 83 7.12 -5.03 -6.42
C LEU A 83 6.66 -4.19 -5.20
N GLY A 84 5.36 -3.94 -5.06
CA GLY A 84 4.78 -3.31 -3.88
C GLY A 84 5.02 -4.12 -2.60
N VAL A 85 4.83 -5.44 -2.66
CA VAL A 85 5.11 -6.35 -1.53
C VAL A 85 6.59 -6.29 -1.13
N ILE A 86 7.51 -6.26 -2.10
CA ILE A 86 8.95 -6.14 -1.85
C ILE A 86 9.28 -4.77 -1.23
N ALA A 87 8.69 -3.69 -1.72
CA ALA A 87 8.87 -2.35 -1.19
C ALA A 87 8.41 -2.24 0.28
N VAL A 88 7.24 -2.78 0.60
CA VAL A 88 6.71 -2.87 1.98
C VAL A 88 7.65 -3.70 2.87
N ALA A 89 8.12 -4.85 2.41
CA ALA A 89 9.06 -5.68 3.15
C ALA A 89 10.37 -4.89 3.45
N ARG A 90 10.87 -4.13 2.48
CA ARG A 90 12.06 -3.29 2.65
C ARG A 90 11.84 -2.17 3.66
N MET A 91 10.67 -1.55 3.65
CA MET A 91 10.26 -0.54 4.62
C MET A 91 10.27 -1.12 6.06
N PHE A 92 9.71 -2.30 6.28
CA PHE A 92 9.74 -2.95 7.59
C PHE A 92 11.14 -3.34 8.04
N LEU A 93 12.04 -3.73 7.13
CA LEU A 93 13.45 -3.94 7.46
C LEU A 93 14.13 -2.65 7.92
N LEU A 94 13.80 -1.52 7.29
CA LEU A 94 14.27 -0.22 7.73
C LEU A 94 13.77 0.11 9.13
N PHE A 95 12.48 -0.09 9.40
CA PHE A 95 11.89 0.12 10.73
C PHE A 95 12.58 -0.74 11.80
N ARG A 96 12.80 -2.02 11.54
CA ARG A 96 13.50 -2.93 12.47
C ARG A 96 14.90 -2.43 12.82
N ARG A 97 15.65 -1.92 11.84
CA ARG A 97 17.00 -1.37 12.07
C ARG A 97 16.97 -0.12 12.91
N LEU A 98 16.02 0.77 12.68
CA LEU A 98 15.91 2.04 13.39
C LEU A 98 15.40 1.86 14.82
N THR A 99 14.56 0.86 15.06
CA THR A 99 14.01 0.55 16.39
C THR A 99 14.90 -0.38 17.23
N ALA A 100 16.10 -0.70 16.75
CA ALA A 100 17.03 -1.65 17.38
C ALA A 100 16.45 -3.05 17.64
N VAL A 101 15.36 -3.40 16.95
CA VAL A 101 14.79 -4.76 16.98
C VAL A 101 15.70 -5.73 16.21
N GLU A 102 16.46 -5.23 15.24
CA GLU A 102 17.48 -5.98 14.52
C GLU A 102 18.84 -5.44 14.91
N LEU A 103 19.64 -6.24 15.62
CA LEU A 103 21.03 -5.91 15.89
C LEU A 103 21.76 -5.71 14.55
N PRO A 104 22.60 -4.66 14.41
CA PRO A 104 23.51 -4.58 13.29
C PRO A 104 24.27 -5.90 13.20
N ALA A 105 24.30 -6.52 12.02
CA ALA A 105 25.16 -7.68 11.82
C ALA A 105 26.57 -7.30 12.29
N PRO A 106 27.26 -8.15 13.06
CA PRO A 106 28.64 -7.89 13.42
C PRO A 106 29.36 -7.52 12.13
N GLU A 107 30.04 -6.39 12.15
CA GLU A 107 30.86 -5.92 11.04
C GLU A 107 32.01 -6.93 10.88
N ASP A 108 31.74 -8.05 10.24
CA ASP A 108 32.78 -8.91 9.70
C ASP A 108 33.51 -8.08 8.64
N VAL A 109 34.65 -7.56 9.02
CA VAL A 109 35.53 -6.67 8.26
C VAL A 109 35.94 -7.26 6.89
N SER A 110 35.59 -8.53 6.62
CA SER A 110 35.96 -9.28 5.40
C SER A 110 34.81 -9.49 4.39
N VAL A 111 33.60 -8.97 4.65
CA VAL A 111 32.44 -9.25 3.80
C VAL A 111 32.41 -8.33 2.59
N THR A 112 32.64 -8.88 1.40
CA THR A 112 32.52 -8.16 0.11
C THR A 112 31.15 -7.52 -0.05
N LYS A 113 31.08 -6.34 -0.70
CA LYS A 113 29.82 -5.61 -0.97
C LYS A 113 28.72 -6.49 -1.59
N THR A 114 29.12 -7.46 -2.42
CA THR A 114 28.22 -8.44 -3.06
C THR A 114 27.54 -9.40 -2.07
N THR A 115 28.26 -9.85 -1.05
CA THR A 115 27.68 -10.73 0.00
C THR A 115 26.73 -9.96 0.93
N MET A 116 27.05 -8.69 1.23
CA MET A 116 26.14 -7.80 1.97
C MET A 116 24.83 -7.57 1.21
N TRP A 117 24.92 -7.36 -0.10
CA TRP A 117 23.74 -7.16 -0.96
C TRP A 117 22.87 -8.43 -1.04
N LYS A 118 23.47 -9.60 -1.25
CA LYS A 118 22.78 -10.89 -1.27
C LYS A 118 22.09 -11.19 0.06
N ARG A 119 22.74 -10.96 1.19
CA ARG A 119 22.14 -11.12 2.54
C ARG A 119 20.97 -10.15 2.76
N SER A 120 21.10 -8.90 2.33
CA SER A 120 20.02 -7.90 2.39
C SER A 120 18.83 -8.30 1.52
N LEU A 121 19.07 -8.80 0.31
CA LEU A 121 18.03 -9.26 -0.59
C LEU A 121 17.31 -10.50 -0.03
N GLY A 122 18.04 -11.49 0.47
CA GLY A 122 17.46 -12.68 1.09
C GLY A 122 16.54 -12.35 2.27
N ARG A 123 16.95 -11.39 3.14
CA ARG A 123 16.10 -10.90 4.23
C ARG A 123 14.85 -10.19 3.71
N THR A 124 14.99 -9.38 2.66
CA THR A 124 13.85 -8.71 2.02
C THR A 124 12.87 -9.73 1.46
N MET A 125 13.34 -10.74 0.73
CA MET A 125 12.49 -11.79 0.15
C MET A 125 11.81 -12.63 1.23
N HIS A 126 12.50 -13.00 2.29
CA HIS A 126 11.90 -13.71 3.43
C HIS A 126 10.80 -12.88 4.11
N LEU A 127 10.99 -11.57 4.23
CA LEU A 127 9.98 -10.70 4.79
C LEU A 127 8.83 -10.45 3.81
N ALA A 128 9.12 -10.32 2.51
CA ALA A 128 8.12 -10.24 1.45
C ALA A 128 7.19 -11.46 1.46
N TRP A 129 7.75 -12.66 1.63
CA TRP A 129 6.96 -13.89 1.78
C TRP A 129 5.99 -13.82 2.98
N ARG A 130 6.37 -13.15 4.05
CA ARG A 130 5.49 -12.95 5.21
C ARG A 130 4.38 -11.93 4.97
N THR A 131 4.59 -10.94 4.09
CA THR A 131 3.56 -9.94 3.73
C THR A 131 2.55 -10.49 2.74
N LEU A 132 2.94 -11.45 1.93
CA LEU A 132 2.18 -11.98 0.80
C LEU A 132 0.74 -12.40 1.18
N PRO A 133 0.49 -13.19 2.25
CA PRO A 133 -0.87 -13.58 2.62
C PRO A 133 -1.80 -12.40 2.94
N TYR A 134 -1.24 -11.29 3.46
CA TYR A 134 -2.01 -10.10 3.81
C TYR A 134 -2.31 -9.22 2.59
N SER A 135 -1.47 -9.29 1.57
CA SER A 135 -1.59 -8.48 0.35
C SER A 135 -2.37 -9.17 -0.78
N VAL A 136 -2.58 -10.49 -0.71
CA VAL A 136 -3.33 -11.24 -1.73
C VAL A 136 -4.75 -10.69 -1.90
N TRP A 137 -5.39 -10.28 -0.82
CA TRP A 137 -6.72 -9.65 -0.90
C TRP A 137 -6.72 -8.35 -1.70
N VAL A 138 -5.65 -7.56 -1.61
CA VAL A 138 -5.49 -6.34 -2.40
C VAL A 138 -5.35 -6.70 -3.88
N LEU A 139 -4.62 -7.77 -4.21
CA LEU A 139 -4.50 -8.25 -5.58
C LEU A 139 -5.87 -8.67 -6.13
N ILE A 140 -6.61 -9.51 -5.41
CA ILE A 140 -7.90 -10.02 -5.85
C ILE A 140 -8.91 -8.89 -6.06
N LEU A 141 -9.02 -7.96 -5.11
CA LEU A 141 -10.01 -6.87 -5.15
C LEU A 141 -9.75 -5.83 -6.25
N ASN A 142 -8.49 -5.70 -6.71
CA ASN A 142 -8.11 -4.73 -7.71
C ASN A 142 -7.76 -5.37 -9.07
N MET A 143 -8.02 -6.67 -9.25
CA MET A 143 -7.67 -7.36 -10.49
C MET A 143 -8.51 -6.84 -11.65
N PRO A 144 -7.89 -6.43 -12.77
CA PRO A 144 -8.63 -5.98 -13.94
C PRO A 144 -9.59 -7.07 -14.41
N GLY A 145 -10.84 -6.70 -14.68
CA GLY A 145 -11.86 -7.65 -15.14
C GLY A 145 -12.47 -8.51 -14.02
N PHE A 146 -12.29 -8.15 -12.74
CA PHE A 146 -12.98 -8.85 -11.65
C PHE A 146 -14.50 -8.54 -11.73
N PRO A 147 -15.35 -9.51 -12.11
CA PRO A 147 -16.69 -9.25 -12.65
C PRO A 147 -17.75 -8.94 -11.58
N ILE A 148 -17.37 -8.63 -10.33
CA ILE A 148 -18.35 -8.41 -9.26
C ILE A 148 -18.89 -6.98 -9.26
N VAL A 149 -18.05 -6.00 -9.62
CA VAL A 149 -18.41 -4.58 -9.48
C VAL A 149 -19.42 -4.18 -10.55
N GLU A 150 -19.21 -4.59 -11.78
CA GLU A 150 -20.08 -4.20 -12.90
C GLU A 150 -21.48 -4.83 -12.83
N PRO A 151 -21.66 -6.16 -12.62
CA PRO A 151 -22.97 -6.74 -12.37
C PRO A 151 -23.66 -6.15 -11.14
N PHE A 152 -22.90 -5.84 -10.07
CA PHE A 152 -23.44 -5.21 -8.88
C PHE A 152 -23.94 -3.79 -9.20
N LEU A 153 -23.17 -2.98 -9.92
CA LEU A 153 -23.57 -1.64 -10.32
C LEU A 153 -24.78 -1.67 -11.25
N ASN A 154 -24.82 -2.60 -12.21
CA ASN A 154 -25.94 -2.78 -13.11
C ASN A 154 -27.20 -3.24 -12.35
N PHE A 155 -27.05 -4.15 -11.39
CA PHE A 155 -28.16 -4.53 -10.51
C PHE A 155 -28.67 -3.33 -9.70
N VAL A 156 -27.78 -2.56 -9.08
CA VAL A 156 -28.15 -1.37 -8.29
C VAL A 156 -28.77 -0.30 -9.18
N SER A 157 -28.28 -0.10 -10.40
CA SER A 157 -28.81 0.90 -11.32
C SER A 157 -30.26 0.62 -11.73
N GLY A 158 -30.65 -0.65 -11.84
CA GLY A 158 -32.00 -1.10 -12.16
C GLY A 158 -33.02 -1.00 -11.03
N LEU A 159 -32.58 -0.74 -9.79
CA LEU A 159 -33.46 -0.64 -8.62
C LEU A 159 -34.16 0.73 -8.54
N SER A 160 -35.35 0.77 -7.89
CA SER A 160 -35.99 2.04 -7.52
C SER A 160 -35.14 2.79 -6.47
N MET A 161 -35.35 4.11 -6.33
CA MET A 161 -34.54 4.97 -5.50
C MET A 161 -34.51 4.50 -4.03
N GLU A 162 -35.64 4.01 -3.52
CA GLU A 162 -35.75 3.49 -2.15
C GLU A 162 -34.88 2.27 -1.92
N TYR A 163 -34.88 1.31 -2.87
CA TYR A 163 -34.03 0.12 -2.78
C TYR A 163 -32.55 0.45 -3.00
N LYS A 164 -32.21 1.47 -3.80
CA LYS A 164 -30.83 1.96 -3.92
C LYS A 164 -30.28 2.43 -2.56
N VAL A 165 -31.06 3.24 -1.85
CA VAL A 165 -30.69 3.72 -0.51
C VAL A 165 -30.53 2.55 0.45
N LEU A 166 -31.47 1.59 0.45
CA LEU A 166 -31.39 0.42 1.32
C LEU A 166 -30.13 -0.42 1.05
N VAL A 167 -29.80 -0.68 -0.22
CA VAL A 167 -28.61 -1.43 -0.63
C VAL A 167 -27.34 -0.66 -0.22
N CYS A 168 -27.28 0.66 -0.46
CA CYS A 168 -26.14 1.46 -0.03
C CYS A 168 -25.95 1.43 1.49
N CYS A 169 -27.01 1.57 2.27
CA CYS A 169 -26.95 1.45 3.73
C CYS A 169 -26.48 0.05 4.16
N GLY A 170 -26.98 -1.00 3.51
CA GLY A 170 -26.55 -2.38 3.76
C GLY A 170 -25.05 -2.61 3.48
N VAL A 171 -24.56 -2.09 2.35
CA VAL A 171 -23.14 -2.18 1.98
C VAL A 171 -22.26 -1.41 2.97
N VAL A 172 -22.66 -0.20 3.39
CA VAL A 172 -21.95 0.60 4.39
C VAL A 172 -21.89 -0.13 5.72
N LEU A 173 -23.03 -0.69 6.18
CA LEU A 173 -23.10 -1.45 7.43
C LEU A 173 -22.21 -2.70 7.36
N LEU A 174 -22.28 -3.47 6.26
CA LEU A 174 -21.46 -4.64 6.05
C LEU A 174 -19.96 -4.27 6.02
N GLY A 175 -19.61 -3.18 5.34
CA GLY A 175 -18.25 -2.63 5.30
C GLY A 175 -17.74 -2.24 6.68
N PHE A 176 -18.57 -1.61 7.50
CA PHE A 176 -18.24 -1.27 8.88
C PHE A 176 -18.00 -2.51 9.74
N VAL A 177 -18.90 -3.49 9.67
CA VAL A 177 -18.75 -4.77 10.37
C VAL A 177 -17.48 -5.48 9.95
N ALA A 178 -17.23 -5.58 8.64
CA ALA A 178 -15.99 -6.15 8.11
C ALA A 178 -14.75 -5.40 8.60
N ALA A 179 -14.76 -4.07 8.62
CA ALA A 179 -13.65 -3.26 9.13
C ALA A 179 -13.34 -3.55 10.59
N VAL A 180 -14.38 -3.72 11.45
CA VAL A 180 -14.20 -4.07 12.87
C VAL A 180 -13.53 -5.43 13.04
N PHE A 181 -13.92 -6.43 12.23
CA PHE A 181 -13.33 -7.78 12.29
C PHE A 181 -11.96 -7.86 11.62
N LEU A 182 -11.69 -7.04 10.60
CA LEU A 182 -10.41 -6.99 9.91
C LEU A 182 -9.34 -6.16 10.64
N THR A 183 -9.76 -5.19 11.45
CA THR A 183 -8.84 -4.33 12.23
C THR A 183 -7.80 -5.11 13.05
N PRO A 184 -8.13 -6.21 13.77
CA PRO A 184 -7.14 -6.99 14.51
C PRO A 184 -6.05 -7.62 13.63
N PHE A 185 -6.33 -7.83 12.34
CA PHE A 185 -5.31 -8.34 11.41
C PHE A 185 -4.20 -7.33 11.17
N ILE A 186 -4.48 -6.02 11.24
CA ILE A 186 -3.47 -4.97 11.16
C ILE A 186 -2.45 -5.16 12.29
N TYR A 187 -2.91 -5.33 13.52
CA TYR A 187 -2.04 -5.59 14.66
C TYR A 187 -1.24 -6.90 14.50
N THR A 188 -1.91 -7.97 14.06
CA THR A 188 -1.27 -9.26 13.80
C THR A 188 -0.20 -9.16 12.72
N PHE A 189 -0.46 -8.38 11.68
CA PHE A 189 0.49 -8.08 10.62
C PHE A 189 1.74 -7.38 11.17
N TYR A 190 1.58 -6.32 11.98
CA TYR A 190 2.72 -5.63 12.60
C TYR A 190 3.49 -6.54 13.56
N CYS A 191 2.81 -7.35 14.39
CA CYS A 191 3.46 -8.36 15.23
C CYS A 191 4.33 -9.31 14.41
N ARG A 192 3.81 -9.78 13.27
CA ARG A 192 4.52 -10.72 12.40
C ARG A 192 5.69 -10.06 11.68
N MET A 193 5.50 -8.82 11.23
CA MET A 193 6.53 -8.07 10.50
C MET A 193 7.66 -7.59 11.40
N MET A 194 7.38 -7.24 12.65
CA MET A 194 8.37 -6.77 13.63
C MET A 194 9.04 -7.92 14.39
N LYS A 195 8.67 -9.20 14.14
CA LYS A 195 9.31 -10.35 14.76
C LYS A 195 10.79 -10.43 14.35
N PRO A 196 11.74 -10.45 15.30
CA PRO A 196 13.16 -10.53 14.99
C PRO A 196 13.48 -11.85 14.26
N THR A 197 14.43 -11.77 13.32
CA THR A 197 14.90 -12.92 12.53
C THR A 197 16.11 -13.61 13.16
N VAL A 198 16.60 -13.13 14.31
CA VAL A 198 17.92 -13.50 14.88
C VAL A 198 17.78 -14.32 16.16
N SER A 199 18.66 -15.33 16.23
CA SER A 199 19.18 -16.14 17.35
C SER A 199 18.25 -16.53 18.52
N PRO A 200 18.27 -17.82 18.91
CA PRO A 200 17.45 -18.34 20.02
C PRO A 200 17.70 -17.68 21.38
N ASN A 201 18.87 -17.11 21.61
CA ASN A 201 19.28 -16.58 22.91
C ASN A 201 18.73 -15.19 23.24
N ASP A 202 18.25 -14.43 22.23
CA ASP A 202 17.63 -13.11 22.45
C ASP A 202 16.09 -13.15 22.45
N ILE A 203 15.50 -14.34 22.32
CA ILE A 203 14.04 -14.57 22.20
C ILE A 203 13.29 -14.26 23.51
N GLU A 204 13.99 -14.26 24.67
CA GLU A 204 13.36 -13.93 25.95
C GLU A 204 12.88 -12.47 26.05
N LYS A 205 13.46 -11.56 25.28
CA LYS A 205 13.11 -10.12 25.35
C LYS A 205 11.90 -9.73 24.51
N MET A 206 11.58 -10.49 23.47
CA MET A 206 10.38 -10.28 22.66
C MET A 206 9.51 -11.56 22.66
N ARG A 207 8.56 -11.65 23.57
CA ARG A 207 7.58 -12.72 23.60
C ARG A 207 6.85 -12.76 22.27
N THR A 208 7.17 -13.75 21.44
CA THR A 208 6.55 -13.92 20.11
C THR A 208 5.14 -14.45 20.30
N PHE A 209 4.16 -13.57 20.16
CA PHE A 209 2.77 -13.99 20.20
C PHE A 209 2.45 -14.91 19.02
N GLY A 210 1.77 -16.00 19.30
CA GLY A 210 1.11 -16.82 18.27
C GLY A 210 0.07 -15.95 17.54
N PHE A 211 -0.32 -16.36 16.32
CA PHE A 211 -1.34 -15.62 15.54
C PHE A 211 -2.62 -15.38 16.36
N LYS A 212 -3.11 -16.41 17.04
CA LYS A 212 -4.34 -16.36 17.87
C LYS A 212 -4.23 -15.33 19.01
N GLU A 213 -3.07 -15.29 19.69
CA GLU A 213 -2.83 -14.32 20.76
C GLU A 213 -2.73 -12.89 20.23
N ALA A 214 -1.99 -12.69 19.13
CA ALA A 214 -1.87 -11.39 18.49
C ALA A 214 -3.24 -10.89 18.02
N TYR A 215 -4.06 -11.76 17.43
CA TYR A 215 -5.42 -11.41 17.01
C TYR A 215 -6.30 -11.03 18.21
N LYS A 216 -6.29 -11.83 19.29
CA LYS A 216 -7.06 -11.55 20.51
C LYS A 216 -6.65 -10.19 21.14
N LYS A 217 -5.35 -9.87 21.15
CA LYS A 217 -4.84 -8.59 21.62
C LYS A 217 -5.27 -7.44 20.72
N GLY A 218 -5.12 -7.59 19.40
CA GLY A 218 -5.62 -6.63 18.43
C GLY A 218 -7.12 -6.37 18.60
N PHE A 219 -7.90 -7.41 18.86
CA PHE A 219 -9.34 -7.29 19.08
C PHE A 219 -9.68 -6.52 20.39
N ARG A 220 -8.90 -6.70 21.46
CA ARG A 220 -9.06 -5.94 22.71
C ARG A 220 -8.83 -4.43 22.46
N HIS A 221 -7.92 -4.06 21.57
CA HIS A 221 -7.57 -2.67 21.25
C HIS A 221 -8.16 -2.19 19.92
N LYS A 222 -9.16 -2.89 19.36
CA LYS A 222 -9.75 -2.62 18.04
C LYS A 222 -10.16 -1.17 17.85
N GLY A 223 -10.75 -0.53 18.88
CA GLY A 223 -11.18 0.86 18.78
C GLY A 223 -10.02 1.83 18.52
N LYS A 224 -8.89 1.67 19.21
CA LYS A 224 -7.70 2.50 18.99
C LYS A 224 -7.08 2.26 17.61
N ILE A 225 -6.97 0.98 17.21
CA ILE A 225 -6.38 0.60 15.91
C ILE A 225 -7.27 1.11 14.79
N LEU A 226 -8.59 0.91 14.87
CA LEU A 226 -9.55 1.35 13.87
C LEU A 226 -9.53 2.88 13.74
N SER A 227 -9.66 3.59 14.85
CA SER A 227 -9.67 5.06 14.87
C SER A 227 -8.37 5.63 14.27
N LEU A 228 -7.19 5.11 14.67
CA LEU A 228 -5.92 5.57 14.13
C LEU A 228 -5.81 5.25 12.63
N THR A 229 -6.22 4.04 12.22
CA THR A 229 -6.16 3.63 10.82
C THR A 229 -7.07 4.50 9.95
N VAL A 230 -8.32 4.74 10.39
CA VAL A 230 -9.28 5.57 9.64
C VAL A 230 -8.79 7.01 9.53
N TRP A 231 -8.38 7.62 10.65
CA TRP A 231 -7.91 8.99 10.65
C TRP A 231 -6.64 9.19 9.81
N ASN A 232 -5.69 8.27 9.97
CA ASN A 232 -4.44 8.31 9.23
C ASN A 232 -4.66 8.01 7.73
N ALA A 233 -5.59 7.10 7.40
CA ALA A 233 -6.01 6.85 6.02
C ALA A 233 -6.68 8.08 5.40
N PHE A 234 -7.50 8.80 6.15
CA PHE A 234 -8.12 10.04 5.70
C PHE A 234 -7.09 11.13 5.37
N LEU A 235 -6.12 11.35 6.25
CA LEU A 235 -5.01 12.28 6.00
C LEU A 235 -4.18 11.85 4.78
N TYR A 236 -3.89 10.57 4.67
CA TYR A 236 -3.16 10.00 3.54
C TYR A 236 -3.92 10.18 2.22
N MET A 237 -5.24 9.90 2.20
CA MET A 237 -6.06 10.09 1.01
C MET A 237 -6.10 11.55 0.55
N ILE A 238 -6.24 12.51 1.47
CA ILE A 238 -6.20 13.94 1.12
C ILE A 238 -4.85 14.30 0.50
N ALA A 239 -3.75 13.90 1.13
CA ALA A 239 -2.42 14.19 0.63
C ALA A 239 -2.17 13.55 -0.74
N CYS A 240 -2.56 12.28 -0.93
CA CYS A 240 -2.47 11.60 -2.21
C CYS A 240 -3.36 12.25 -3.28
N ALA A 241 -4.58 12.67 -2.95
CA ALA A 241 -5.46 13.36 -3.89
C ALA A 241 -4.81 14.65 -4.43
N VAL A 242 -4.18 15.44 -3.55
CA VAL A 242 -3.47 16.66 -3.96
C VAL A 242 -2.26 16.31 -4.86
N ILE A 243 -1.48 15.31 -4.50
CA ILE A 243 -0.28 14.89 -5.25
C ILE A 243 -0.67 14.30 -6.62
N LEU A 244 -1.74 13.52 -6.68
CA LEU A 244 -2.22 12.87 -7.91
C LEU A 244 -3.03 13.82 -8.81
N LEU A 245 -3.43 15.00 -8.32
CA LEU A 245 -4.31 15.92 -9.04
C LEU A 245 -3.83 16.22 -10.48
N PRO A 246 -2.56 16.51 -10.75
CA PRO A 246 -2.10 16.75 -12.13
C PRO A 246 -2.27 15.53 -13.03
N ALA A 247 -2.00 14.33 -12.51
CA ALA A 247 -2.17 13.08 -13.26
C ALA A 247 -3.65 12.75 -13.50
N ILE A 248 -4.52 13.03 -12.53
CA ILE A 248 -5.97 12.85 -12.66
C ILE A 248 -6.51 13.79 -13.72
N ILE A 249 -6.16 15.10 -13.68
CA ILE A 249 -6.61 16.08 -14.68
C ILE A 249 -6.18 15.65 -16.08
N ALA A 250 -4.93 15.24 -16.25
CA ALA A 250 -4.41 14.79 -17.53
C ALA A 250 -5.16 13.53 -18.04
N THR A 251 -5.46 12.59 -17.13
CA THR A 251 -6.20 11.37 -17.47
C THR A 251 -7.64 11.67 -17.86
N VAL A 252 -8.33 12.54 -17.13
CA VAL A 252 -9.71 12.97 -17.44
C VAL A 252 -9.75 13.69 -18.79
N ALA A 253 -8.81 14.62 -19.04
CA ALA A 253 -8.74 15.31 -20.34
C ALA A 253 -8.51 14.31 -21.50
N TYR A 254 -7.67 13.30 -21.28
CA TYR A 254 -7.49 12.23 -22.26
C TYR A 254 -8.77 11.45 -22.52
N LEU A 255 -9.43 10.94 -21.46
CA LEU A 255 -10.66 10.18 -21.62
C LEU A 255 -11.78 10.99 -22.29
N SER A 256 -11.92 12.27 -21.94
CA SER A 256 -12.88 13.17 -22.58
C SER A 256 -12.59 13.37 -24.07
N SER A 257 -11.30 13.45 -24.46
CA SER A 257 -10.95 13.57 -25.88
C SER A 257 -11.24 12.28 -26.67
N VAL A 258 -11.07 11.12 -26.02
CA VAL A 258 -11.43 9.82 -26.64
C VAL A 258 -12.94 9.69 -26.78
N GLU A 259 -13.69 10.05 -25.74
CA GLU A 259 -15.15 10.04 -25.76
C GLU A 259 -15.71 10.95 -26.86
N SER A 260 -15.16 12.16 -27.01
CA SER A 260 -15.50 13.10 -28.08
C SER A 260 -15.24 12.48 -29.47
N ARG A 261 -14.10 11.81 -29.63
CA ARG A 261 -13.78 11.10 -30.87
C ARG A 261 -14.74 9.97 -31.19
N VAL A 262 -15.09 9.15 -30.22
CA VAL A 262 -15.98 8.00 -30.41
C VAL A 262 -17.41 8.45 -30.71
N ASN A 263 -17.92 9.45 -29.98
CA ASN A 263 -19.30 9.88 -30.07
C ASN A 263 -19.56 10.92 -31.16
N PHE A 264 -18.59 11.79 -31.47
CA PHE A 264 -18.79 12.95 -32.36
C PHE A 264 -17.84 12.96 -33.57
N GLY A 265 -16.94 11.98 -33.69
CA GLY A 265 -15.98 11.90 -34.80
C GLY A 265 -14.90 12.99 -34.77
N ASP A 266 -14.69 13.61 -33.63
CA ASP A 266 -13.66 14.64 -33.45
C ASP A 266 -12.25 14.10 -33.71
N THR A 267 -11.47 14.79 -34.55
CA THR A 267 -10.10 14.38 -34.93
C THR A 267 -9.03 14.97 -34.02
N ALA A 268 -9.39 15.80 -33.04
CA ALA A 268 -8.45 16.41 -32.10
C ALA A 268 -7.83 15.35 -31.19
N LEU A 269 -6.64 14.89 -31.51
CA LEU A 269 -5.84 13.98 -30.70
C LEU A 269 -5.00 14.76 -29.71
N ILE A 270 -4.91 14.26 -28.46
CA ILE A 270 -3.89 14.74 -27.52
C ILE A 270 -2.51 14.42 -28.14
N PRO A 271 -1.60 15.41 -28.24
CA PRO A 271 -0.27 15.18 -28.79
C PRO A 271 0.47 14.10 -28.00
N THR A 272 1.35 13.35 -28.66
CA THR A 272 2.20 12.31 -28.02
C THR A 272 2.95 12.82 -26.79
N ALA A 273 3.31 14.11 -26.78
CA ALA A 273 3.90 14.78 -25.62
C ALA A 273 2.96 14.78 -24.39
N GLY A 274 1.65 14.86 -24.60
CA GLY A 274 0.67 14.80 -23.51
C GLY A 274 0.68 13.45 -22.81
N TYR A 275 0.77 12.35 -23.54
CA TYR A 275 0.90 11.01 -22.98
C TYR A 275 2.19 10.86 -22.17
N ALA A 276 3.32 11.33 -22.70
CA ALA A 276 4.61 11.29 -22.02
C ALA A 276 4.53 12.06 -20.70
N LEU A 277 3.89 13.25 -20.71
CA LEU A 277 3.67 14.04 -19.51
C LEU A 277 2.81 13.31 -18.45
N MET A 278 1.73 12.65 -18.89
CA MET A 278 0.89 11.85 -17.99
C MET A 278 1.69 10.72 -17.31
N PHE A 279 2.52 10.01 -18.08
CA PHE A 279 3.39 8.96 -17.56
C PHE A 279 4.37 9.49 -16.52
N VAL A 280 5.07 10.56 -16.84
CA VAL A 280 6.07 11.16 -15.94
C VAL A 280 5.40 11.72 -14.69
N ALA A 281 4.34 12.51 -14.84
CA ALA A 281 3.59 13.07 -13.72
C ALA A 281 2.99 11.96 -12.84
N GLY A 282 2.38 10.94 -13.44
CA GLY A 282 1.83 9.79 -12.73
C GLY A 282 2.90 9.02 -11.95
N GLY A 283 4.06 8.73 -12.57
CA GLY A 283 5.17 8.04 -11.93
C GLY A 283 5.75 8.80 -10.74
N ILE A 284 5.95 10.10 -10.89
CA ILE A 284 6.39 10.98 -9.81
C ILE A 284 5.34 10.98 -8.68
N ALA A 285 4.07 11.20 -9.01
CA ALA A 285 2.99 11.25 -8.02
C ALA A 285 2.85 9.94 -7.23
N VAL A 286 2.85 8.79 -7.90
CA VAL A 286 2.80 7.47 -7.25
C VAL A 286 4.00 7.25 -6.33
N THR A 287 5.20 7.69 -6.75
CA THR A 287 6.41 7.61 -5.92
C THR A 287 6.29 8.45 -4.65
N PHE A 288 5.76 9.67 -4.74
CA PHE A 288 5.52 10.51 -3.57
C PHE A 288 4.43 9.94 -2.65
N CYS A 289 3.35 9.39 -3.19
CA CYS A 289 2.34 8.67 -2.41
C CYS A 289 2.96 7.47 -1.67
N ALA A 290 3.85 6.72 -2.32
CA ALA A 290 4.57 5.62 -1.67
C ALA A 290 5.50 6.10 -0.55
N LEU A 291 6.13 7.28 -0.67
CA LEU A 291 6.90 7.89 0.43
C LEU A 291 5.99 8.28 1.61
N LEU A 292 4.82 8.86 1.35
CA LEU A 292 3.86 9.17 2.41
C LEU A 292 3.33 7.92 3.12
N GLN A 293 3.24 6.79 2.41
CA GLN A 293 2.89 5.51 3.01
C GLN A 293 3.86 5.09 4.13
N VAL A 294 5.10 5.55 4.09
CA VAL A 294 6.08 5.32 5.17
C VAL A 294 5.64 6.00 6.46
N ALA A 295 5.15 7.26 6.39
CA ALA A 295 4.63 7.96 7.56
C ALA A 295 3.38 7.29 8.13
N PHE A 296 2.45 6.89 7.26
CA PHE A 296 1.26 6.12 7.63
C PHE A 296 1.65 4.82 8.38
N SER A 297 2.58 4.06 7.83
CA SER A 297 3.04 2.80 8.41
C SER A 297 3.82 3.03 9.72
N ALA A 298 4.58 4.12 9.84
CA ALA A 298 5.28 4.49 11.05
C ALA A 298 4.30 4.84 12.18
N SER A 299 3.24 5.59 11.91
CA SER A 299 2.20 5.90 12.90
C SER A 299 1.58 4.63 13.50
N LEU A 300 1.26 3.64 12.65
CA LEU A 300 0.75 2.36 13.12
C LEU A 300 1.80 1.56 13.90
N MET A 301 3.07 1.69 13.55
CA MET A 301 4.17 1.06 14.29
C MET A 301 4.30 1.63 15.70
N TYR A 302 4.15 2.94 15.90
CA TYR A 302 4.15 3.55 17.23
C TYR A 302 2.96 3.09 18.07
N LEU A 303 1.77 2.98 17.47
CA LEU A 303 0.60 2.39 18.14
C LEU A 303 0.82 0.94 18.53
N PHE A 304 1.45 0.14 17.65
CA PHE A 304 1.84 -1.23 17.97
C PHE A 304 2.75 -1.26 19.20
N GLY A 305 3.75 -0.38 19.27
CA GLY A 305 4.67 -0.24 20.40
C GLY A 305 3.97 0.15 21.71
N ASP A 306 3.00 1.08 21.66
CA ASP A 306 2.18 1.48 22.83
C ASP A 306 1.35 0.30 23.36
N ILE A 307 0.65 -0.43 22.48
CA ILE A 307 -0.13 -1.60 22.88
C ILE A 307 0.76 -2.69 23.48
N TYR A 308 1.93 -2.92 22.88
CA TYR A 308 2.87 -3.92 23.37
C TYR A 308 3.46 -3.56 24.74
N SER A 309 3.76 -2.27 24.99
CA SER A 309 4.34 -1.80 26.25
C SER A 309 3.35 -1.85 27.42
N LYS A 310 2.06 -1.73 27.18
CA LYS A 310 1.01 -1.77 28.22
C LYS A 310 0.70 -3.17 28.74
N GLU A 311 1.14 -4.19 28.03
CA GLU A 311 0.86 -5.59 28.38
C GLU A 311 2.09 -6.33 28.94
N LYS A 312 3.24 -5.61 29.16
CA LYS A 312 4.35 -6.04 29.97
C LYS A 312 4.12 -5.71 31.44
#